data_b4f976b656dbebc3b662acb4c1f7aa81
#
_entry.id   b4f976b656dbebc3b662acb4c1f7aa81
#
_cell.length_a   1.000
_cell.length_b   1.000
_cell.length_c   1.000
_cell.angle_alpha   90.00
_cell.angle_beta   90.00
_cell.angle_gamma   90.00
#
_symmetry.space_group_name_H-M   'P 1'
#
loop_
_entity.id
_entity.type
_entity.pdbx_description
1 polymer ?
#
loop_
_entity_poly.entity_id
_entity_poly.type
_entity_poly.pdbx_seq_one_letter_code
_entity_poly.pdbx_strand_id
1 'polypeptide(L)'
;VTDSALCERAVPSRLRVMTEEDWRGYDPGGEGLYHRLYQAARSACTVDGLLSAAKTKRYPLARLRRMVLAAYLQLPPAPAQVPYIRVLAATAVGRAHLRRLRDAGAPVLTKPADVSSLGADAAALFALEGRCTDLYVLARPDLTQSAPGQDYRTTPVMV
;
A
#
# COMPACT_ATOMS: atom_id res chain seq x y z
N VAL A 1 -3.11 -13.45 11.32
CA VAL A 1 -2.91 -12.11 11.92
C VAL A 1 -1.50 -11.67 11.60
N THR A 2 -1.32 -10.44 11.13
CA THR A 2 -0.01 -9.82 10.88
C THR A 2 0.43 -9.05 12.12
N ASP A 3 1.73 -9.05 12.40
CA ASP A 3 2.33 -8.26 13.48
C ASP A 3 3.33 -7.27 12.88
N SER A 4 3.04 -5.98 13.02
CA SER A 4 3.92 -4.91 12.55
C SER A 4 5.31 -4.94 13.19
N ALA A 5 5.44 -5.50 14.39
CA ALA A 5 6.73 -5.67 15.06
C ALA A 5 7.68 -6.58 14.26
N LEU A 6 7.15 -7.52 13.47
CA LEU A 6 7.98 -8.39 12.62
C LEU A 6 8.62 -7.63 11.45
N CYS A 7 8.07 -6.49 11.05
CA CYS A 7 8.65 -5.60 10.04
C CYS A 7 9.52 -4.49 10.63
N GLU A 8 9.77 -4.47 11.93
CA GLU A 8 10.47 -3.39 12.62
C GLU A 8 11.87 -3.09 12.06
N ARG A 9 12.56 -4.12 11.54
CA ARG A 9 13.88 -3.92 10.89
C ARG A 9 13.76 -3.59 9.41
N ALA A 10 12.74 -4.12 8.73
CA ALA A 10 12.54 -3.93 7.30
C ALA A 10 12.21 -2.45 6.99
N VAL A 11 11.32 -1.84 7.77
CA VAL A 11 10.93 -0.44 7.59
C VAL A 11 12.11 0.52 7.77
N PRO A 12 12.84 0.56 8.92
CA PRO A 12 14.01 1.42 9.07
C PRO A 12 15.12 1.13 8.04
N SER A 13 15.36 -0.13 7.68
CA SER A 13 16.34 -0.49 6.65
C SER A 13 16.04 0.21 5.35
N ARG A 14 14.79 0.17 4.89
CA ARG A 14 14.35 0.84 3.67
C ARG A 14 14.46 2.35 3.79
N LEU A 15 13.97 2.93 4.88
CA LEU A 15 13.92 4.37 5.06
C LEU A 15 15.31 5.02 5.21
N ARG A 16 16.31 4.28 5.71
CA ARG A 16 17.69 4.78 5.88
C ARG A 16 18.45 4.91 4.57
N VAL A 17 18.12 4.14 3.54
CA VAL A 17 18.76 4.24 2.23
C VAL A 17 18.14 5.32 1.34
N MET A 18 16.99 5.87 1.73
CA MET A 18 16.35 6.97 1.01
C MET A 18 17.14 8.26 1.18
N THR A 19 17.26 9.02 0.09
CA THR A 19 17.80 10.37 0.09
C THR A 19 16.75 11.38 0.61
N GLU A 20 17.17 12.59 0.90
CA GLU A 20 16.25 13.66 1.27
C GLU A 20 15.28 14.00 0.14
N GLU A 21 15.74 13.92 -1.10
CA GLU A 21 14.91 14.15 -2.29
C GLU A 21 13.82 13.07 -2.46
N ASP A 22 14.14 11.79 -2.18
CA ASP A 22 13.13 10.73 -2.17
C ASP A 22 12.01 11.03 -1.17
N TRP A 23 12.35 11.55 0.03
CA TRP A 23 11.37 11.92 1.04
C TRP A 23 10.50 13.11 0.62
N ARG A 24 11.05 14.05 -0.15
CA ARG A 24 10.32 15.21 -0.67
C ARG A 24 9.12 14.78 -1.51
N GLY A 25 9.26 13.71 -2.29
CA GLY A 25 8.18 13.14 -3.09
C GLY A 25 6.93 12.72 -2.28
N TYR A 26 7.09 12.46 -0.98
CA TYR A 26 5.99 12.08 -0.07
C TYR A 26 5.39 13.26 0.72
N ASP A 27 5.92 14.47 0.56
CA ASP A 27 5.42 15.69 1.23
C ASP A 27 4.91 16.74 0.22
N PRO A 28 3.76 16.49 -0.42
CA PRO A 28 3.24 17.38 -1.46
C PRO A 28 2.90 18.79 -0.96
N GLY A 29 2.77 18.97 0.36
CA GLY A 29 2.52 20.27 0.98
C GLY A 29 3.75 21.17 1.09
N GLY A 30 4.96 20.65 0.83
CA GLY A 30 6.21 21.44 0.89
C GLY A 30 6.50 22.07 2.26
N GLU A 31 5.91 21.53 3.34
CA GLU A 31 5.98 22.12 4.68
C GLU A 31 7.25 21.76 5.46
N GLY A 32 8.22 21.09 4.81
CA GLY A 32 9.46 20.65 5.42
C GLY A 32 9.33 19.40 6.31
N LEU A 33 8.18 18.71 6.27
CA LEU A 33 7.97 17.46 6.99
C LEU A 33 8.87 16.35 6.48
N TYR A 34 9.15 16.33 5.18
CA TYR A 34 10.09 15.40 4.55
C TYR A 34 11.48 15.46 5.19
N HIS A 35 12.01 16.65 5.47
CA HIS A 35 13.31 16.83 6.13
C HIS A 35 13.32 16.24 7.55
N ARG A 36 12.24 16.45 8.32
CA ARG A 36 12.12 15.88 9.67
C ARG A 36 12.08 14.35 9.64
N LEU A 37 11.34 13.76 8.70
CA LEU A 37 11.28 12.30 8.53
C LEU A 37 12.62 11.74 8.08
N TYR A 38 13.32 12.42 7.18
CA TYR A 38 14.67 12.07 6.77
C TYR A 38 15.65 12.02 7.94
N GLN A 39 15.67 13.04 8.80
CA GLN A 39 16.52 13.07 10.00
C GLN A 39 16.11 12.02 11.03
N ALA A 40 14.80 11.86 11.27
CA ALA A 40 14.28 10.87 12.20
C ALA A 40 14.62 9.44 11.75
N ALA A 41 14.58 9.13 10.45
CA ALA A 41 14.93 7.81 9.93
C ALA A 41 16.40 7.44 10.16
N ARG A 42 17.29 8.43 10.29
CA ARG A 42 18.73 8.23 10.54
C ARG A 42 19.11 8.18 12.00
N SER A 43 18.29 8.77 12.87
CA SER A 43 18.58 8.85 14.31
C SER A 43 17.82 7.79 15.13
N ALA A 44 16.62 7.39 14.68
CA ALA A 44 15.79 6.44 15.42
C ALA A 44 16.19 4.96 15.17
N CYS A 45 16.05 4.15 16.21
CA CYS A 45 16.27 2.70 16.14
C CYS A 45 15.00 1.92 15.82
N THR A 46 13.83 2.49 16.09
CA THR A 46 12.52 1.85 15.94
C THR A 46 11.58 2.73 15.12
N VAL A 47 10.53 2.13 14.54
CA VAL A 47 9.49 2.87 13.82
C VAL A 47 8.76 3.85 14.75
N ASP A 48 8.42 3.43 15.96
CA ASP A 48 7.79 4.30 16.94
C ASP A 48 8.72 5.44 17.39
N GLY A 49 10.01 5.17 17.53
CA GLY A 49 11.02 6.21 17.80
C GLY A 49 11.12 7.24 16.68
N LEU A 50 11.10 6.78 15.41
CA LEU A 50 11.06 7.65 14.23
C LEU A 50 9.81 8.53 14.23
N LEU A 51 8.64 7.94 14.43
CA LEU A 51 7.38 8.67 14.48
C LEU A 51 7.34 9.69 15.62
N SER A 52 7.87 9.33 16.78
CA SER A 52 7.95 10.21 17.95
C SER A 52 8.89 11.39 17.71
N ALA A 53 10.05 11.16 17.10
CA ALA A 53 11.02 12.21 16.74
C ALA A 53 10.47 13.18 15.69
N ALA A 54 9.69 12.68 14.72
CA ALA A 54 9.09 13.52 13.69
C ALA A 54 7.82 14.27 14.17
N LYS A 55 7.13 13.79 15.22
CA LYS A 55 5.84 14.31 15.70
C LYS A 55 5.98 15.74 16.23
N THR A 56 5.02 16.59 15.88
CA THR A 56 4.83 17.93 16.44
C THR A 56 3.34 18.23 16.61
N LYS A 57 3.01 19.39 17.19
CA LYS A 57 1.60 19.86 17.24
C LYS A 57 1.02 20.03 15.82
N ARG A 58 1.85 20.43 14.85
CA ARG A 58 1.46 20.64 13.44
C ARG A 58 1.24 19.34 12.67
N TYR A 59 1.99 18.26 13.00
CA TYR A 59 2.00 17.02 12.25
C TYR A 59 1.41 15.89 13.08
N PRO A 60 0.12 15.55 12.87
CA PRO A 60 -0.54 14.49 13.61
C PRO A 60 0.04 13.11 13.24
N LEU A 61 0.08 12.21 14.22
CA LEU A 61 0.67 10.87 14.08
C LEU A 61 0.11 10.07 12.90
N ALA A 62 -1.19 10.22 12.61
CA ALA A 62 -1.82 9.54 11.48
C ALA A 62 -1.24 9.98 10.13
N ARG A 63 -0.87 11.27 9.97
CA ARG A 63 -0.19 11.77 8.75
C ARG A 63 1.21 11.17 8.64
N LEU A 64 1.97 11.18 9.74
CA LEU A 64 3.32 10.62 9.77
C LEU A 64 3.32 9.12 9.43
N ARG A 65 2.41 8.35 10.02
CA ARG A 65 2.27 6.91 9.73
C ARG A 65 1.98 6.66 8.24
N ARG A 66 1.07 7.43 7.64
CA ARG A 66 0.79 7.30 6.19
C ARG A 66 2.01 7.61 5.34
N MET A 67 2.76 8.68 5.66
CA MET A 67 3.97 9.03 4.90
C MET A 67 5.07 7.98 5.05
N VAL A 68 5.31 7.49 6.25
CA VAL A 68 6.28 6.42 6.51
C VAL A 68 5.89 5.15 5.76
N LEU A 69 4.61 4.77 5.78
CA LEU A 69 4.12 3.60 5.07
C LEU A 69 4.21 3.78 3.55
N ALA A 70 3.82 4.95 3.03
CA ALA A 70 3.93 5.26 1.61
C ALA A 70 5.39 5.22 1.14
N ALA A 71 6.32 5.77 1.90
CA ALA A 71 7.75 5.73 1.61
C ALA A 71 8.32 4.30 1.67
N TYR A 72 7.92 3.50 2.67
CA TYR A 72 8.32 2.10 2.78
C TYR A 72 7.85 1.27 1.58
N LEU A 73 6.58 1.42 1.21
CA LEU A 73 5.96 0.71 0.08
C LEU A 73 6.31 1.31 -1.28
N GLN A 74 6.99 2.46 -1.31
CA GLN A 74 7.28 3.22 -2.54
C GLN A 74 6.03 3.51 -3.37
N LEU A 75 4.99 4.02 -2.69
CA LEU A 75 3.75 4.35 -3.37
C LEU A 75 3.96 5.58 -4.27
N PRO A 76 3.58 5.51 -5.55
CA PRO A 76 3.51 6.69 -6.40
C PRO A 76 2.39 7.63 -5.92
N PRO A 77 2.32 8.86 -6.45
CA PRO A 77 1.14 9.70 -6.28
C PRO A 77 -0.14 8.95 -6.65
N ALA A 78 -1.21 9.18 -5.90
CA ALA A 78 -2.49 8.53 -6.17
C ALA A 78 -2.97 8.85 -7.60
N PRO A 79 -3.51 7.87 -8.34
CA PRO A 79 -4.06 8.12 -9.66
C PRO A 79 -5.28 9.06 -9.56
N ALA A 80 -5.47 9.91 -10.57
CA ALA A 80 -6.60 10.84 -10.61
C ALA A 80 -7.96 10.11 -10.64
N GLN A 81 -7.98 8.92 -11.22
CA GLN A 81 -9.16 8.05 -11.28
C GLN A 81 -8.78 6.62 -10.91
N VAL A 82 -9.70 5.91 -10.24
CA VAL A 82 -9.51 4.49 -9.92
C VAL A 82 -9.83 3.68 -11.18
N PRO A 83 -8.86 2.93 -11.74
CA PRO A 83 -9.03 2.28 -13.04
C PRO A 83 -9.91 1.02 -13.00
N TYR A 84 -10.24 0.48 -11.81
CA TYR A 84 -11.12 -0.68 -11.68
C TYR A 84 -11.72 -0.81 -10.28
N ILE A 85 -12.80 -1.59 -10.19
CA ILE A 85 -13.42 -2.04 -8.96
C ILE A 85 -12.97 -3.48 -8.70
N ARG A 86 -12.08 -3.71 -7.71
CA ARG A 86 -11.63 -5.05 -7.34
C ARG A 86 -12.65 -5.71 -6.42
N VAL A 87 -13.14 -6.89 -6.83
CA VAL A 87 -14.06 -7.70 -6.03
C VAL A 87 -13.25 -8.66 -5.15
N LEU A 88 -13.38 -8.54 -3.83
CA LEU A 88 -12.73 -9.43 -2.87
C LEU A 88 -13.69 -10.53 -2.38
N ALA A 89 -14.97 -10.19 -2.23
CA ALA A 89 -16.02 -11.14 -1.87
C ALA A 89 -17.38 -10.64 -2.38
N ALA A 90 -18.31 -11.54 -2.65
CA ALA A 90 -19.67 -11.17 -3.04
C ALA A 90 -20.69 -12.23 -2.62
N THR A 91 -21.84 -11.78 -2.14
CA THR A 91 -23.06 -12.59 -1.94
C THR A 91 -23.77 -12.79 -3.27
N ALA A 92 -24.80 -13.64 -3.30
CA ALA A 92 -25.66 -13.82 -4.47
C ALA A 92 -26.28 -12.49 -4.96
N VAL A 93 -26.75 -11.65 -4.04
CA VAL A 93 -27.30 -10.32 -4.33
C VAL A 93 -26.19 -9.40 -4.85
N GLY A 94 -25.02 -9.40 -4.21
CA GLY A 94 -23.85 -8.62 -4.64
C GLY A 94 -23.43 -8.97 -6.07
N ARG A 95 -23.44 -10.26 -6.45
CA ARG A 95 -23.14 -10.69 -7.82
C ARG A 95 -24.12 -10.13 -8.86
N ALA A 96 -25.41 -10.04 -8.51
CA ALA A 96 -26.39 -9.42 -9.39
C ALA A 96 -26.10 -7.93 -9.62
N HIS A 97 -25.70 -7.19 -8.56
CA HIS A 97 -25.26 -5.80 -8.69
C HIS A 97 -23.97 -5.65 -9.51
N LEU A 98 -22.98 -6.51 -9.28
CA LEU A 98 -21.72 -6.50 -10.06
C LEU A 98 -21.97 -6.74 -11.56
N ARG A 99 -22.93 -7.61 -11.93
CA ARG A 99 -23.33 -7.78 -13.32
C ARG A 99 -23.90 -6.50 -13.91
N ARG A 100 -24.84 -5.85 -13.21
CA ARG A 100 -25.42 -4.55 -13.67
C ARG A 100 -24.34 -3.48 -13.85
N LEU A 101 -23.38 -3.39 -12.94
CA LEU A 101 -22.27 -2.45 -13.05
C LEU A 101 -21.42 -2.74 -14.30
N ARG A 102 -21.12 -4.01 -14.55
CA ARG A 102 -20.36 -4.43 -15.73
C ARG A 102 -21.13 -4.16 -17.03
N ASP A 103 -22.43 -4.45 -17.04
CA ASP A 103 -23.31 -4.19 -18.20
C ASP A 103 -23.43 -2.67 -18.49
N ALA A 104 -23.27 -1.84 -17.45
CA ALA A 104 -23.18 -0.38 -17.54
C ALA A 104 -21.77 0.14 -17.91
N GLY A 105 -20.82 -0.76 -18.22
CA GLY A 105 -19.46 -0.38 -18.62
C GLY A 105 -18.48 -0.10 -17.48
N ALA A 106 -18.86 -0.37 -16.22
CA ALA A 106 -17.92 -0.18 -15.12
C ALA A 106 -16.78 -1.23 -15.16
N PRO A 107 -15.52 -0.83 -14.95
CA PRO A 107 -14.37 -1.72 -14.99
C PRO A 107 -14.31 -2.59 -13.72
N VAL A 108 -15.01 -3.74 -13.72
CA VAL A 108 -15.10 -4.67 -12.57
C VAL A 108 -14.12 -5.82 -12.73
N LEU A 109 -13.14 -5.91 -11.85
CA LEU A 109 -12.16 -6.99 -11.78
C LEU A 109 -12.60 -8.07 -10.79
N THR A 110 -12.95 -9.26 -11.31
CA THR A 110 -13.30 -10.45 -10.52
C THR A 110 -12.22 -11.52 -10.55
N LYS A 111 -11.41 -11.58 -11.61
CA LYS A 111 -10.29 -12.52 -11.71
C LYS A 111 -9.00 -11.75 -11.96
N PRO A 112 -7.93 -12.03 -11.23
CA PRO A 112 -6.63 -11.36 -11.45
C PRO A 112 -6.15 -11.45 -12.91
N ALA A 113 -6.39 -12.58 -13.58
CA ALA A 113 -5.99 -12.79 -14.97
C ALA A 113 -6.64 -11.82 -15.97
N ASP A 114 -7.80 -11.26 -15.63
CA ASP A 114 -8.56 -10.37 -16.52
C ASP A 114 -8.06 -8.90 -16.43
N VAL A 115 -7.10 -8.59 -15.55
CA VAL A 115 -6.66 -7.21 -15.32
C VAL A 115 -6.09 -6.55 -16.57
N SER A 116 -5.38 -7.30 -17.42
CA SER A 116 -4.80 -6.79 -18.66
C SER A 116 -5.87 -6.32 -19.66
N SER A 117 -7.08 -6.88 -19.61
CA SER A 117 -8.20 -6.47 -20.47
C SER A 117 -8.79 -5.11 -20.05
N LEU A 118 -8.50 -4.63 -18.85
CA LEU A 118 -8.95 -3.34 -18.32
C LEU A 118 -7.99 -2.17 -18.67
N GLY A 119 -6.90 -2.44 -19.37
CA GLY A 119 -5.94 -1.44 -19.84
C GLY A 119 -4.68 -1.34 -18.99
N ALA A 120 -3.73 -0.52 -19.49
CA ALA A 120 -2.39 -0.41 -18.91
C ALA A 120 -2.40 0.16 -17.48
N ASP A 121 -3.23 1.16 -17.20
CA ASP A 121 -3.32 1.77 -15.86
C ASP A 121 -3.87 0.79 -14.82
N ALA A 122 -4.83 -0.05 -15.20
CA ALA A 122 -5.35 -1.11 -14.35
C ALA A 122 -4.28 -2.16 -14.05
N ALA A 123 -3.53 -2.58 -15.06
CA ALA A 123 -2.44 -3.54 -14.90
C ALA A 123 -1.33 -2.98 -13.99
N ALA A 124 -0.95 -1.70 -14.17
CA ALA A 124 0.05 -1.04 -13.35
C ALA A 124 -0.39 -0.91 -11.88
N LEU A 125 -1.64 -0.51 -11.63
CA LEU A 125 -2.18 -0.44 -10.26
C LEU A 125 -2.26 -1.82 -9.63
N PHE A 126 -2.70 -2.85 -10.34
CA PHE A 126 -2.76 -4.22 -9.81
C PHE A 126 -1.37 -4.77 -9.47
N ALA A 127 -0.37 -4.48 -10.30
CA ALA A 127 1.02 -4.84 -10.01
C ALA A 127 1.55 -4.12 -8.74
N LEU A 128 1.18 -2.86 -8.55
CA LEU A 128 1.50 -2.10 -7.34
C LEU A 128 0.82 -2.72 -6.10
N GLU A 129 -0.47 -3.05 -6.17
CA GLU A 129 -1.20 -3.72 -5.09
C GLU A 129 -0.54 -5.06 -4.72
N GLY A 130 -0.20 -5.88 -5.74
CA GLY A 130 0.50 -7.15 -5.53
C GLY A 130 1.84 -6.98 -4.82
N ARG A 131 2.64 -5.98 -5.21
CA ARG A 131 3.90 -5.66 -4.53
C ARG A 131 3.68 -5.23 -3.07
N CYS A 132 2.64 -4.44 -2.81
CA CYS A 132 2.31 -4.04 -1.44
C CYS A 132 1.87 -5.25 -0.59
N THR A 133 1.08 -6.15 -1.16
CA THR A 133 0.69 -7.41 -0.51
C THR A 133 1.91 -8.29 -0.23
N ASP A 134 2.85 -8.42 -1.16
CA ASP A 134 4.07 -9.20 -0.99
C ASP A 134 4.94 -8.67 0.17
N LEU A 135 4.98 -7.35 0.36
CA LEU A 135 5.64 -6.76 1.53
C LEU A 135 4.84 -6.93 2.82
N TYR A 136 3.51 -6.84 2.74
CA TYR A 136 2.62 -6.97 3.90
C TYR A 136 2.62 -8.39 4.49
N VAL A 137 2.68 -9.40 3.64
CA VAL A 137 2.68 -10.80 4.12
C VAL A 137 3.95 -11.19 4.85
N LEU A 138 5.05 -10.44 4.70
CA LEU A 138 6.27 -10.61 5.50
C LEU A 138 6.06 -10.30 6.99
N ALA A 139 4.99 -9.57 7.34
CA ALA A 139 4.58 -9.33 8.72
C ALA A 139 3.76 -10.49 9.32
N ARG A 140 3.70 -11.64 8.68
CA ARG A 140 3.11 -12.86 9.26
C ARG A 140 4.12 -13.58 10.15
N PRO A 141 3.69 -14.13 11.30
CA PRO A 141 4.58 -14.92 12.16
C PRO A 141 5.13 -16.15 11.46
N ASP A 142 4.33 -16.79 10.62
CA ASP A 142 4.73 -17.96 9.83
C ASP A 142 5.16 -17.53 8.42
N LEU A 143 6.47 -17.54 8.18
CA LEU A 143 7.06 -17.16 6.90
C LEU A 143 6.69 -18.11 5.75
N THR A 144 6.27 -19.35 6.03
CA THR A 144 5.81 -20.26 4.97
C THR A 144 4.55 -19.75 4.27
N GLN A 145 3.78 -18.88 4.95
CA GLN A 145 2.60 -18.21 4.40
C GLN A 145 2.90 -16.86 3.75
N SER A 146 4.18 -16.49 3.66
CA SER A 146 4.62 -15.19 3.15
C SER A 146 5.12 -15.24 1.70
N ALA A 147 4.76 -16.28 0.95
CA ALA A 147 5.13 -16.40 -0.46
C ALA A 147 4.56 -15.23 -1.29
N PRO A 148 5.37 -14.64 -2.19
CA PRO A 148 4.93 -13.52 -3.03
C PRO A 148 3.88 -13.95 -4.05
N GLY A 149 3.19 -12.97 -4.65
CA GLY A 149 2.23 -13.18 -5.73
C GLY A 149 0.88 -13.72 -5.27
N GLN A 150 0.50 -13.54 -4.00
CA GLN A 150 -0.79 -14.01 -3.48
C GLN A 150 -1.96 -13.36 -4.20
N ASP A 151 -1.88 -12.07 -4.53
CA ASP A 151 -2.94 -11.35 -5.22
C ASP A 151 -3.25 -11.92 -6.60
N TYR A 152 -2.27 -12.48 -7.29
CA TYR A 152 -2.44 -13.10 -8.61
C TYR A 152 -3.10 -14.48 -8.55
N ARG A 153 -3.11 -15.12 -7.39
CA ARG A 153 -3.64 -16.48 -7.17
C ARG A 153 -4.96 -16.49 -6.41
N THR A 154 -5.28 -15.36 -5.73
CA THR A 154 -6.49 -15.27 -4.89
C THR A 154 -7.69 -14.88 -5.74
N THR A 155 -8.71 -15.74 -5.75
CA THR A 155 -10.01 -15.43 -6.36
C THR A 155 -10.97 -14.88 -5.30
N PRO A 156 -12.01 -14.11 -5.69
CA PRO A 156 -13.02 -13.62 -4.77
C PRO A 156 -13.74 -14.75 -4.04
N VAL A 157 -14.04 -14.54 -2.77
CA VAL A 157 -14.87 -15.44 -1.98
C VAL A 157 -16.33 -15.23 -2.38
N MET A 158 -17.00 -16.31 -2.78
CA MET A 158 -18.42 -16.30 -3.14
C MET A 158 -19.24 -16.95 -2.01
N VAL A 159 -20.18 -16.18 -1.44
CA VAL A 159 -21.03 -16.57 -0.29
C VAL A 159 -22.50 -16.61 -0.74
#